data_3e5cdbe14b4bceedbef8da809d0bd6d8
#
_entry.id   3e5cdbe14b4bceedbef8da809d0bd6d8
#
_cell.length_a   1.000
_cell.length_b   1.000
_cell.length_c   1.000
_cell.angle_alpha   90.00
_cell.angle_beta   90.00
_cell.angle_gamma   90.00
#
_symmetry.space_group_name_H-M   'P 1'
#
loop_
_entity.id
_entity.type
_entity.pdbx_description
1 polymer ?
#
loop_
_entity_poly.entity_id
_entity_poly.type
_entity_poly.pdbx_seq_one_letter_code
_entity_poly.pdbx_strand_id
1 'polypeptide(L)'
;VPYITDDELIRLDLLAQTAVLTSQGVPFILSGEEMLRDKKSVHNSFRSPDSINRLDWNNLKRYTQVFDYYAGLIALRKAHPAFRMGKAEEVRKHLEFVDAPKGVVAFRLKDNAGGDAWRNIYVVLNSQKTPQSVKVAEGSYTKVVANGKVNAEGLGLISGSTLTVAPQSALIVHD
;
A
#
# COMPACT_ATOMS: atom_id res chain seq x y z
N VAL A 1 6.83 -15.21 16.64
CA VAL A 1 5.88 -14.13 16.98
C VAL A 1 4.66 -14.83 17.59
N PRO A 2 4.37 -14.62 18.87
CA PRO A 2 3.27 -15.33 19.51
C PRO A 2 1.93 -14.84 18.95
N TYR A 3 1.13 -15.79 18.44
CA TYR A 3 -0.30 -15.63 18.16
C TYR A 3 -0.72 -14.47 17.22
N ILE A 4 -0.11 -14.38 16.05
CA ILE A 4 -0.65 -13.59 14.96
C ILE A 4 -1.60 -14.50 14.13
N THR A 5 -2.78 -14.02 13.80
CA THR A 5 -3.72 -14.77 12.96
C THR A 5 -3.37 -14.63 11.47
N ASP A 6 -3.84 -15.56 10.65
CA ASP A 6 -3.67 -15.47 9.18
C ASP A 6 -4.24 -14.15 8.63
N ASP A 7 -5.39 -13.71 9.13
CA ASP A 7 -6.01 -12.44 8.72
C ASP A 7 -5.16 -11.23 9.11
N GLU A 8 -4.49 -11.27 10.26
CA GLU A 8 -3.58 -10.20 10.67
C GLU A 8 -2.31 -10.20 9.81
N LEU A 9 -1.77 -11.38 9.48
CA LEU A 9 -0.64 -11.52 8.58
C LEU A 9 -0.97 -10.97 7.19
N ILE A 10 -2.15 -11.31 6.64
CA ILE A 10 -2.62 -10.78 5.35
C ILE A 10 -2.70 -9.25 5.41
N ARG A 11 -3.33 -8.66 6.45
CA ARG A 11 -3.39 -7.20 6.57
C ARG A 11 -2.02 -6.54 6.59
N LEU A 12 -1.07 -7.12 7.33
CA LEU A 12 0.30 -6.59 7.41
C LEU A 12 1.05 -6.72 6.09
N ASP A 13 0.85 -7.81 5.36
CA ASP A 13 1.40 -8.00 4.01
C ASP A 13 0.85 -6.93 3.04
N LEU A 14 -0.46 -6.75 2.99
CA LEU A 14 -1.10 -5.73 2.14
C LEU A 14 -0.63 -4.31 2.50
N LEU A 15 -0.47 -4.02 3.79
CA LEU A 15 0.06 -2.74 4.26
C LEU A 15 1.51 -2.54 3.79
N ALA A 16 2.37 -3.56 3.95
CA ALA A 16 3.76 -3.51 3.53
C ALA A 16 3.88 -3.30 2.01
N GLN A 17 3.08 -4.02 1.23
CA GLN A 17 3.08 -3.87 -0.23
C GLN A 17 2.52 -2.52 -0.69
N THR A 18 1.56 -1.97 0.03
CA THR A 18 1.14 -0.59 -0.24
C THR A 18 2.30 0.38 -0.04
N ALA A 19 3.08 0.24 1.03
CA ALA A 19 4.27 1.07 1.24
C ALA A 19 5.29 0.91 0.11
N VAL A 20 5.58 -0.31 -0.34
CA VAL A 20 6.52 -0.59 -1.45
C VAL A 20 6.03 0.04 -2.75
N LEU A 21 4.77 -0.18 -3.12
CA LEU A 21 4.23 0.23 -4.42
C LEU A 21 3.83 1.71 -4.49
N THR A 22 3.71 2.41 -3.35
CA THR A 22 3.49 3.86 -3.30
C THR A 22 4.74 4.68 -3.05
N SER A 23 5.85 4.04 -2.66
CA SER A 23 7.15 4.70 -2.51
C SER A 23 7.74 5.07 -3.86
N GLN A 24 8.53 6.15 -3.86
CA GLN A 24 9.28 6.56 -5.04
C GLN A 24 10.45 5.57 -5.32
N GLY A 25 10.91 5.53 -6.56
CA GLY A 25 11.96 4.62 -6.99
C GLY A 25 11.44 3.34 -7.64
N VAL A 26 12.28 2.33 -7.75
CA VAL A 26 11.96 1.04 -8.39
C VAL A 26 11.44 0.06 -7.32
N PRO A 27 10.20 -0.42 -7.42
CA PRO A 27 9.69 -1.42 -6.49
C PRO A 27 10.40 -2.76 -6.70
N PHE A 28 10.71 -3.44 -5.60
CA PHE A 28 11.32 -4.77 -5.62
C PHE A 28 10.43 -5.74 -4.83
N ILE A 29 10.00 -6.81 -5.47
CA ILE A 29 9.04 -7.78 -4.94
C ILE A 29 9.64 -9.18 -5.08
N LEU A 30 9.58 -9.98 -4.01
CA LEU A 30 9.94 -11.38 -4.07
C LEU A 30 8.85 -12.18 -4.79
N SER A 31 9.24 -13.00 -5.76
CA SER A 31 8.30 -13.87 -6.48
C SER A 31 7.51 -14.77 -5.52
N GLY A 32 6.19 -14.66 -5.58
CA GLY A 32 5.25 -15.39 -4.75
C GLY A 32 4.70 -14.64 -3.54
N GLU A 33 5.15 -13.41 -3.26
CA GLU A 33 4.55 -12.57 -2.21
C GLU A 33 3.07 -12.32 -2.49
N GLU A 34 2.71 -12.09 -3.74
CA GLU A 34 1.33 -11.87 -4.21
C GLU A 34 0.37 -13.04 -3.95
N MET A 35 0.90 -14.19 -3.55
CA MET A 35 0.14 -15.38 -3.17
C MET A 35 0.58 -15.96 -1.83
N LEU A 36 1.16 -15.13 -0.96
CA LEU A 36 1.62 -15.48 0.38
C LEU A 36 2.56 -16.70 0.41
N ARG A 37 3.64 -16.64 -0.38
CA ARG A 37 4.68 -17.65 -0.38
C ARG A 37 5.29 -17.82 1.00
N ASP A 38 5.24 -19.04 1.54
CA ASP A 38 5.83 -19.38 2.83
C ASP A 38 7.18 -20.09 2.64
N LYS A 39 8.20 -19.58 3.31
CA LYS A 39 9.54 -20.19 3.41
C LYS A 39 9.73 -21.00 4.69
N LYS A 40 8.66 -21.32 5.42
CA LYS A 40 8.64 -22.12 6.64
C LYS A 40 9.69 -21.65 7.65
N SER A 41 9.80 -20.32 7.83
CA SER A 41 10.76 -19.68 8.72
C SER A 41 12.25 -19.92 8.40
N VAL A 42 12.59 -20.44 7.23
CA VAL A 42 13.97 -20.59 6.77
C VAL A 42 14.51 -19.22 6.35
N HIS A 43 15.37 -18.66 7.16
CA HIS A 43 15.88 -17.28 7.01
C HIS A 43 16.70 -17.09 5.73
N ASN A 44 17.56 -18.05 5.39
CA ASN A 44 18.37 -18.04 4.17
C ASN A 44 18.18 -19.35 3.41
N SER A 45 17.29 -19.31 2.43
CA SER A 45 16.81 -20.53 1.76
C SER A 45 17.52 -20.86 0.44
N PHE A 46 18.62 -20.14 0.07
CA PHE A 46 19.22 -20.29 -1.26
C PHE A 46 19.70 -21.72 -1.60
N ARG A 47 20.07 -22.52 -0.59
CA ARG A 47 20.43 -23.94 -0.71
C ARG A 47 19.36 -24.91 -0.19
N SER A 48 18.20 -24.41 0.16
CA SER A 48 17.12 -25.25 0.68
C SER A 48 16.47 -26.06 -0.44
N PRO A 49 15.91 -27.23 -0.12
CA PRO A 49 15.24 -28.08 -1.10
C PRO A 49 13.96 -27.44 -1.65
N ASP A 50 13.40 -28.03 -2.70
CA ASP A 50 12.15 -27.58 -3.34
C ASP A 50 10.97 -27.48 -2.36
N SER A 51 10.93 -28.31 -1.33
CA SER A 51 9.90 -28.23 -0.28
C SER A 51 9.87 -26.88 0.45
N ILE A 52 10.95 -26.11 0.39
CA ILE A 52 11.07 -24.72 0.92
C ILE A 52 10.99 -23.69 -0.21
N ASN A 53 11.58 -24.01 -1.37
CA ASN A 53 11.80 -23.00 -2.42
C ASN A 53 10.74 -22.98 -3.52
N ARG A 54 9.95 -24.03 -3.69
CA ARG A 54 8.88 -24.06 -4.69
C ARG A 54 7.82 -22.99 -4.44
N LEU A 55 7.16 -22.59 -5.52
CA LEU A 55 5.92 -21.82 -5.47
C LEU A 55 4.74 -22.78 -5.38
N ASP A 56 3.84 -22.58 -4.43
CA ASP A 56 2.57 -23.31 -4.39
C ASP A 56 1.49 -22.52 -5.12
N TRP A 57 1.28 -22.85 -6.39
CA TRP A 57 0.30 -22.17 -7.24
C TRP A 57 -1.15 -22.33 -6.79
N ASN A 58 -1.46 -23.27 -5.88
CA ASN A 58 -2.80 -23.36 -5.29
C ASN A 58 -3.12 -22.13 -4.41
N ASN A 59 -2.08 -21.45 -3.92
CA ASN A 59 -2.24 -20.24 -3.14
C ASN A 59 -2.91 -19.09 -3.92
N LEU A 60 -2.78 -19.03 -5.24
CA LEU A 60 -3.53 -18.07 -6.06
C LEU A 60 -5.05 -18.19 -5.88
N LYS A 61 -5.55 -19.44 -5.80
CA LYS A 61 -6.97 -19.70 -5.55
C LYS A 61 -7.36 -19.47 -4.09
N ARG A 62 -6.45 -19.81 -3.17
CA ARG A 62 -6.70 -19.68 -1.74
C ARG A 62 -6.68 -18.22 -1.26
N TYR A 63 -5.82 -17.41 -1.85
CA TYR A 63 -5.56 -16.02 -1.45
C TYR A 63 -5.80 -15.04 -2.62
N THR A 64 -6.85 -15.27 -3.42
CA THR A 64 -7.20 -14.44 -4.58
C THR A 64 -7.28 -12.96 -4.20
N GLN A 65 -7.80 -12.62 -3.03
CA GLN A 65 -7.90 -11.25 -2.55
C GLN A 65 -6.53 -10.56 -2.37
N VAL A 66 -5.47 -11.32 -2.04
CA VAL A 66 -4.11 -10.79 -1.94
C VAL A 66 -3.57 -10.49 -3.34
N PHE A 67 -3.69 -11.46 -4.24
CA PHE A 67 -3.29 -11.28 -5.63
C PHE A 67 -3.99 -10.09 -6.30
N ASP A 68 -5.30 -9.97 -6.13
CA ASP A 68 -6.09 -8.87 -6.69
C ASP A 68 -5.65 -7.51 -6.13
N TYR A 69 -5.30 -7.47 -4.84
CA TYR A 69 -4.80 -6.26 -4.20
C TYR A 69 -3.45 -5.82 -4.80
N TYR A 70 -2.50 -6.76 -4.98
CA TYR A 70 -1.21 -6.48 -5.63
C TYR A 70 -1.40 -6.02 -7.08
N ALA A 71 -2.23 -6.72 -7.84
CA ALA A 71 -2.56 -6.34 -9.22
C ALA A 71 -3.16 -4.94 -9.29
N GLY A 72 -4.07 -4.61 -8.37
CA GLY A 72 -4.67 -3.30 -8.24
C GLY A 72 -3.65 -2.20 -7.93
N LEU A 73 -2.76 -2.41 -6.97
CA LEU A 73 -1.69 -1.46 -6.64
C LEU A 73 -0.72 -1.25 -7.81
N ILE A 74 -0.37 -2.31 -8.52
CA ILE A 74 0.50 -2.23 -9.71
C ILE A 74 -0.22 -1.42 -10.81
N ALA A 75 -1.49 -1.68 -11.05
CA ALA A 75 -2.29 -0.93 -12.01
C ALA A 75 -2.37 0.56 -11.61
N LEU A 76 -2.65 0.86 -10.35
CA LEU A 76 -2.68 2.22 -9.80
C LEU A 76 -1.34 2.93 -10.03
N ARG A 77 -0.22 2.29 -9.65
CA ARG A 77 1.12 2.85 -9.86
C ARG A 77 1.46 3.08 -11.33
N LYS A 78 1.00 2.20 -12.23
CA LYS A 78 1.21 2.37 -13.69
C LYS A 78 0.39 3.51 -14.26
N ALA A 79 -0.85 3.69 -13.81
CA ALA A 79 -1.74 4.74 -14.26
C ALA A 79 -1.32 6.13 -13.74
N HIS A 80 -0.74 6.19 -12.52
CA HIS A 80 -0.44 7.44 -11.83
C HIS A 80 1.07 7.71 -11.74
N PRO A 81 1.60 8.61 -12.61
CA PRO A 81 3.01 9.00 -12.61
C PRO A 81 3.49 9.61 -11.27
N ALA A 82 2.60 10.16 -10.47
CA ALA A 82 2.91 10.68 -9.14
C ALA A 82 3.65 9.67 -8.24
N PHE A 83 3.37 8.37 -8.37
CA PHE A 83 4.03 7.31 -7.60
C PHE A 83 5.41 6.91 -8.13
N ARG A 84 5.86 7.45 -9.26
CA ARG A 84 7.09 7.03 -9.95
C ARG A 84 7.83 8.20 -10.60
N MET A 85 7.96 9.29 -9.87
CA MET A 85 8.75 10.44 -10.31
C MET A 85 10.22 10.04 -10.48
N GLY A 86 10.79 10.32 -11.66
CA GLY A 86 12.13 9.85 -12.03
C GLY A 86 13.29 10.72 -11.55
N LYS A 87 13.00 11.92 -10.99
CA LYS A 87 14.02 12.91 -10.60
C LYS A 87 13.87 13.28 -9.13
N ALA A 88 14.99 13.35 -8.43
CA ALA A 88 15.02 13.72 -7.01
C ALA A 88 14.43 15.12 -6.74
N GLU A 89 14.58 16.03 -7.68
CA GLU A 89 14.03 17.39 -7.60
C GLU A 89 12.49 17.37 -7.64
N GLU A 90 11.91 16.56 -8.53
CA GLU A 90 10.46 16.38 -8.61
C GLU A 90 9.91 15.78 -7.30
N VAL A 91 10.61 14.78 -6.75
CA VAL A 91 10.22 14.19 -5.47
C VAL A 91 10.25 15.23 -4.35
N ARG A 92 11.32 16.03 -4.23
CA ARG A 92 11.43 17.08 -3.19
C ARG A 92 10.36 18.15 -3.35
N LYS A 93 9.96 18.47 -4.57
CA LYS A 93 8.95 19.49 -4.87
C LYS A 93 7.54 19.03 -4.54
N HIS A 94 7.22 17.78 -4.87
CA HIS A 94 5.85 17.29 -4.90
C HIS A 94 5.50 16.33 -3.76
N LEU A 95 6.47 15.70 -3.09
CA LEU A 95 6.22 14.83 -1.95
C LEU A 95 6.38 15.58 -0.64
N GLU A 96 5.37 15.52 0.20
CA GLU A 96 5.34 16.16 1.50
C GLU A 96 4.82 15.19 2.55
N PHE A 97 5.58 14.99 3.64
CA PHE A 97 5.07 14.22 4.78
C PHE A 97 4.03 15.02 5.54
N VAL A 98 2.98 14.35 5.94
CA VAL A 98 1.88 14.90 6.74
C VAL A 98 2.08 14.47 8.19
N ASP A 99 1.84 15.37 9.14
CA ASP A 99 1.93 15.07 10.57
C ASP A 99 0.95 13.96 10.94
N ALA A 100 1.44 12.93 11.63
CA ALA A 100 0.70 11.72 11.92
C ALA A 100 1.05 11.14 13.29
N PRO A 101 0.13 10.40 13.93
CA PRO A 101 0.39 9.73 15.20
C PRO A 101 1.52 8.69 15.10
N LYS A 102 2.12 8.34 16.23
CA LYS A 102 3.13 7.27 16.31
C LYS A 102 2.61 5.98 15.67
N GLY A 103 3.42 5.37 14.80
CA GLY A 103 3.08 4.14 14.09
C GLY A 103 2.19 4.36 12.85
N VAL A 104 2.01 5.62 12.46
CA VAL A 104 1.36 5.99 11.20
C VAL A 104 2.37 6.74 10.34
N VAL A 105 2.41 6.41 9.06
CA VAL A 105 3.12 7.19 8.04
C VAL A 105 2.09 7.79 7.11
N ALA A 106 2.13 9.12 6.95
CA ALA A 106 1.27 9.82 6.02
C ALA A 106 2.07 10.76 5.14
N PHE A 107 1.78 10.78 3.84
CA PHE A 107 2.38 11.73 2.91
C PHE A 107 1.39 12.13 1.82
N ARG A 108 1.65 13.27 1.23
CA ARG A 108 0.90 13.82 0.11
C ARG A 108 1.80 13.93 -1.11
N LEU A 109 1.30 13.52 -2.25
CA LEU A 109 1.83 13.86 -3.56
C LEU A 109 0.96 15.00 -4.09
N LYS A 110 1.52 16.19 -4.27
CA LYS A 110 0.80 17.43 -4.51
C LYS A 110 1.06 18.03 -5.88
N ASP A 111 0.17 18.90 -6.31
CA ASP A 111 0.33 19.76 -7.49
C ASP A 111 0.57 18.95 -8.78
N ASN A 112 -0.28 17.93 -9.03
CA ASN A 112 -0.20 17.07 -10.21
C ASN A 112 1.21 16.45 -10.37
N ALA A 113 1.75 15.89 -9.29
CA ALA A 113 3.09 15.30 -9.23
C ALA A 113 3.38 14.41 -10.43
N GLY A 114 4.53 14.62 -11.09
CA GLY A 114 4.91 13.84 -12.27
C GLY A 114 3.98 14.03 -13.49
N GLY A 115 3.15 15.06 -13.52
CA GLY A 115 2.13 15.29 -14.55
C GLY A 115 0.87 14.43 -14.37
N ASP A 116 0.60 13.97 -13.16
CA ASP A 116 -0.59 13.16 -12.84
C ASP A 116 -1.89 13.91 -13.07
N ALA A 117 -2.95 13.18 -13.41
CA ALA A 117 -4.30 13.73 -13.53
C ALA A 117 -4.87 14.15 -12.16
N TRP A 118 -4.50 13.46 -11.08
CA TRP A 118 -4.90 13.80 -9.72
C TRP A 118 -4.04 14.93 -9.17
N ARG A 119 -4.68 15.93 -8.65
CA ARG A 119 -3.96 17.10 -8.13
C ARG A 119 -3.24 16.81 -6.84
N ASN A 120 -3.91 16.14 -5.91
CA ASN A 120 -3.34 15.72 -4.64
C ASN A 120 -3.70 14.25 -4.37
N ILE A 121 -2.72 13.49 -3.95
CA ILE A 121 -2.89 12.10 -3.52
C ILE A 121 -2.38 12.01 -2.08
N TYR A 122 -3.22 11.57 -1.16
CA TYR A 122 -2.80 11.25 0.20
C TYR A 122 -2.66 9.76 0.37
N VAL A 123 -1.53 9.33 0.91
CA VAL A 123 -1.25 7.95 1.31
C VAL A 123 -1.09 7.92 2.82
N VAL A 124 -1.89 7.09 3.48
CA VAL A 124 -1.85 6.91 4.94
C VAL A 124 -1.66 5.43 5.24
N LEU A 125 -0.59 5.10 5.95
CA LEU A 125 -0.19 3.75 6.32
C LEU A 125 -0.27 3.61 7.85
N ASN A 126 -1.18 2.80 8.35
CA ASN A 126 -1.40 2.61 9.77
C ASN A 126 -0.91 1.23 10.23
N SER A 127 0.16 1.17 11.02
CA SER A 127 0.66 -0.07 11.61
C SER A 127 0.01 -0.42 12.96
N GLN A 128 -0.81 0.48 13.52
CA GLN A 128 -1.45 0.28 14.82
C GLN A 128 -2.63 -0.68 14.74
N LYS A 129 -2.93 -1.36 15.85
CA LYS A 129 -4.10 -2.25 15.98
C LYS A 129 -5.41 -1.51 16.24
N THR A 130 -5.40 -0.18 16.20
CA THR A 130 -6.56 0.69 16.36
C THR A 130 -6.67 1.64 15.17
N PRO A 131 -7.88 2.11 14.82
CA PRO A 131 -8.04 3.15 13.81
C PRO A 131 -7.23 4.39 14.19
N GLN A 132 -6.67 5.04 13.20
CA GLN A 132 -5.90 6.27 13.38
C GLN A 132 -6.42 7.36 12.45
N SER A 133 -6.26 8.62 12.84
CA SER A 133 -6.72 9.77 12.07
C SER A 133 -5.58 10.72 11.78
N VAL A 134 -5.56 11.26 10.56
CA VAL A 134 -4.57 12.22 10.08
C VAL A 134 -5.32 13.46 9.59
N LYS A 135 -4.84 14.64 9.96
CA LYS A 135 -5.39 15.90 9.45
C LYS A 135 -4.86 16.20 8.07
N VAL A 136 -5.74 16.61 7.18
CA VAL A 136 -5.46 16.99 5.80
C VAL A 136 -6.14 18.33 5.48
N ALA A 137 -5.92 18.88 4.30
CA ALA A 137 -6.69 20.06 3.86
C ALA A 137 -8.19 19.73 3.82
N GLU A 138 -9.02 20.73 4.06
CA GLU A 138 -10.48 20.59 3.90
C GLU A 138 -10.79 20.30 2.43
N GLY A 139 -11.59 19.27 2.17
CA GLY A 139 -11.90 18.87 0.81
C GLY A 139 -12.83 17.67 0.71
N SER A 140 -13.07 17.25 -0.52
CA SER A 140 -13.75 16.00 -0.85
C SER A 140 -12.76 15.10 -1.58
N TYR A 141 -12.60 13.88 -1.09
CA TYR A 141 -11.60 12.94 -1.57
C TYR A 141 -12.22 11.61 -1.97
N THR A 142 -11.82 11.10 -3.13
CA THR A 142 -12.19 9.76 -3.58
C THR A 142 -11.22 8.73 -2.98
N LYS A 143 -11.74 7.73 -2.29
CA LYS A 143 -10.93 6.59 -1.82
C LYS A 143 -10.63 5.66 -2.98
N VAL A 144 -9.37 5.27 -3.17
CA VAL A 144 -8.96 4.28 -4.19
C VAL A 144 -8.29 3.06 -3.57
N VAL A 145 -7.78 3.18 -2.35
CA VAL A 145 -7.31 2.05 -1.53
C VAL A 145 -7.90 2.20 -0.13
N ALA A 146 -8.61 1.20 0.32
CA ALA A 146 -9.17 1.15 1.68
C ALA A 146 -9.56 -0.28 2.06
N ASN A 147 -9.36 -0.65 3.32
CA ASN A 147 -9.84 -1.91 3.89
C ASN A 147 -9.45 -3.16 3.06
N GLY A 148 -8.21 -3.23 2.59
CA GLY A 148 -7.69 -4.34 1.80
C GLY A 148 -8.28 -4.43 0.38
N LYS A 149 -8.82 -3.34 -0.15
CA LYS A 149 -9.35 -3.25 -1.53
C LYS A 149 -8.67 -2.12 -2.29
N VAL A 150 -8.49 -2.33 -3.58
CA VAL A 150 -8.01 -1.32 -4.53
C VAL A 150 -9.05 -1.16 -5.64
N ASN A 151 -9.44 0.07 -5.94
CA ASN A 151 -10.26 0.39 -7.09
C ASN A 151 -9.94 1.81 -7.58
N ALA A 152 -9.36 1.93 -8.76
CA ALA A 152 -8.99 3.21 -9.35
C ALA A 152 -10.20 4.10 -9.70
N GLU A 153 -11.37 3.51 -9.93
CA GLU A 153 -12.61 4.24 -10.18
C GLU A 153 -13.27 4.76 -8.89
N GLY A 154 -12.79 4.30 -7.73
CA GLY A 154 -13.23 4.74 -6.42
C GLY A 154 -13.91 3.68 -5.57
N LEU A 155 -13.71 3.82 -4.27
CA LEU A 155 -14.33 3.05 -3.18
C LEU A 155 -15.25 3.92 -2.32
N GLY A 156 -15.72 5.05 -2.88
CA GLY A 156 -16.55 6.03 -2.20
C GLY A 156 -15.78 7.29 -1.78
N LEU A 157 -16.52 8.26 -1.28
CA LEU A 157 -16.02 9.60 -0.93
C LEU A 157 -15.76 9.74 0.57
N ILE A 158 -14.83 10.62 0.91
CA ILE A 158 -14.63 11.19 2.25
C ILE A 158 -14.64 12.69 2.09
N SER A 159 -15.40 13.42 2.92
CA SER A 159 -15.38 14.88 2.95
C SER A 159 -14.92 15.38 4.32
N GLY A 160 -14.23 16.50 4.33
CA GLY A 160 -13.73 17.16 5.54
C GLY A 160 -12.21 17.28 5.55
N SER A 161 -11.66 17.52 6.75
CA SER A 161 -10.23 17.76 6.99
C SER A 161 -9.54 16.62 7.76
N THR A 162 -10.18 15.46 7.82
CA THR A 162 -9.63 14.31 8.58
C THR A 162 -9.80 13.02 7.79
N LEU A 163 -8.71 12.30 7.61
CA LEU A 163 -8.69 10.95 7.04
C LEU A 163 -8.54 9.93 8.16
N THR A 164 -9.50 9.02 8.28
CA THR A 164 -9.42 7.91 9.24
C THR A 164 -9.08 6.61 8.52
N VAL A 165 -8.02 5.96 8.96
CA VAL A 165 -7.51 4.70 8.43
C VAL A 165 -7.75 3.56 9.41
N ALA A 166 -8.20 2.43 8.92
CA ALA A 166 -8.47 1.23 9.72
C ALA A 166 -7.20 0.64 10.34
N PRO A 167 -7.33 -0.25 11.35
CA PRO A 167 -6.18 -0.92 11.96
C PRO A 167 -5.35 -1.71 10.93
N GLN A 168 -4.03 -1.64 11.04
CA GLN A 168 -3.07 -2.41 10.23
C GLN A 168 -3.45 -2.39 8.75
N SER A 169 -3.70 -1.20 8.21
CA SER A 169 -4.14 -1.04 6.83
C SER A 169 -3.65 0.27 6.20
N ALA A 170 -3.86 0.38 4.91
CA ALA A 170 -3.58 1.57 4.14
C ALA A 170 -4.86 2.26 3.68
N LEU A 171 -4.77 3.57 3.51
CA LEU A 171 -5.78 4.41 2.86
C LEU A 171 -5.07 5.25 1.80
N ILE A 172 -5.57 5.21 0.57
CA ILE A 172 -5.15 6.15 -0.48
C ILE A 172 -6.39 6.87 -0.97
N VAL A 173 -6.29 8.20 -0.99
CA VAL A 173 -7.35 9.08 -1.48
C VAL A 173 -6.79 10.16 -2.40
N HIS A 174 -7.61 10.66 -3.30
CA HIS A 174 -7.28 11.81 -4.16
C HIS A 174 -8.46 12.79 -4.22
N ASP A 175 -8.16 14.06 -4.58
CA ASP A 175 -9.14 15.12 -4.91
C ASP A 175 -9.47 15.17 -6.39
#